data_aa68b9319fe3afd15d602c102af0aaac
#
_entry.id   aa68b9319fe3afd15d602c102af0aaac
#
_cell.length_a   1.000
_cell.length_b   1.000
_cell.length_c   1.000
_cell.angle_alpha   90.00
_cell.angle_beta   90.00
_cell.angle_gamma   90.00
#
_symmetry.space_group_name_H-M   'P 1'
#
loop_
_entity.id
_entity.type
_entity.pdbx_description
1 polymer ?
#
loop_
_entity_poly.entity_id
_entity_poly.type
_entity_poly.pdbx_seq_one_letter_code
_entity_poly.pdbx_strand_id
1 'polypeptide(L)'
;MKPGMTKLTVRYHYYYGKEKCTGEKTAEYEVVPATYTLDEERGSSGMLINRGASYTCNLRTKQTTYDKSGKAVSKYVDNVAYEWYISEKEENVAVNIEQTAQNKLKITPANASESGAFCIGIRALDASGNVYFEEESIWYLVTDGQANGDHGDSSEAANPGNTSSGSQNTNTGSEKVSVSKSQSISLLENHNIGLNIYWKMTGSTYDIGDCMVKYTYEGDSGTPHYVALNRSPVGDGESYCSRIDISAVEMTEKVNLQLLSNSGKVLDTFSTSVEDYARSLLASNTKEYAAYKPVVKAMLNYGAASQQYFGFMTYALANRSLTNADKTIQQIPQATLKQYAANSSIRQFSMSGIHYYGSSLVAGDDVKLRHYFKLDSGRDISNYSFATYVGGDMIGYATPCRSKDKDMYYIEVTCTNRNFFSGMRTIVSNGNTETILDYQPMNYIAKAYGSSKLTSELKTLLDAMYLYGEAAMKI
;
A
#
# COMPACT_ATOMS: atom_id res chain seq x y z
N MET A 1 -14.90 25.78 -9.33
CA MET A 1 -15.70 25.06 -10.36
C MET A 1 -16.40 23.92 -9.67
N LYS A 2 -17.62 23.59 -10.06
CA LYS A 2 -18.29 22.40 -9.51
C LYS A 2 -17.62 21.14 -10.09
N PRO A 3 -17.42 20.08 -9.30
CA PRO A 3 -16.94 18.80 -9.81
C PRO A 3 -17.85 18.25 -10.91
N GLY A 4 -17.28 17.56 -11.86
CA GLY A 4 -18.01 16.92 -12.95
C GLY A 4 -17.38 17.16 -14.32
N MET A 5 -18.05 16.64 -15.34
CA MET A 5 -17.60 16.83 -16.72
C MET A 5 -17.93 18.24 -17.21
N THR A 6 -16.95 18.89 -17.81
CA THR A 6 -17.15 20.16 -18.51
C THR A 6 -16.72 20.02 -19.96
N LYS A 7 -17.42 20.71 -20.84
CA LYS A 7 -17.09 20.76 -22.27
C LYS A 7 -16.39 22.06 -22.58
N LEU A 8 -15.20 21.97 -23.17
CA LEU A 8 -14.51 23.09 -23.77
C LEU A 8 -14.64 22.98 -25.29
N THR A 9 -15.35 23.94 -25.87
CA THR A 9 -15.47 24.03 -27.32
C THR A 9 -14.59 25.15 -27.79
N VAL A 10 -13.62 24.81 -28.62
CA VAL A 10 -12.72 25.81 -29.30
C VAL A 10 -13.15 25.95 -30.71
N ARG A 11 -13.55 27.17 -31.07
CA ARG A 11 -13.79 27.57 -32.46
C ARG A 11 -12.52 28.23 -32.98
N TYR A 12 -12.06 27.76 -34.13
CA TYR A 12 -10.86 28.30 -34.76
C TYR A 12 -11.10 28.58 -36.25
N HIS A 13 -10.35 29.53 -36.75
CA HIS A 13 -10.35 29.87 -38.18
C HIS A 13 -9.02 29.39 -38.78
N TYR A 14 -9.08 28.82 -39.97
CA TYR A 14 -7.91 28.50 -40.77
C TYR A 14 -8.14 28.86 -42.20
N TYR A 15 -7.09 29.00 -42.97
CA TYR A 15 -7.18 29.35 -44.39
C TYR A 15 -6.73 28.15 -45.23
N TYR A 16 -7.56 27.80 -46.20
CA TYR A 16 -7.19 26.84 -47.22
C TYR A 16 -7.08 27.62 -48.54
N GLY A 17 -5.84 27.93 -48.95
CA GLY A 17 -5.63 28.91 -50.04
C GLY A 17 -6.09 30.31 -49.64
N LYS A 18 -7.05 30.89 -50.40
CA LYS A 18 -7.67 32.18 -50.11
C LYS A 18 -8.99 32.11 -49.35
N GLU A 19 -9.49 30.89 -49.13
CA GLU A 19 -10.78 30.72 -48.45
C GLU A 19 -10.58 30.60 -46.93
N LYS A 20 -11.37 31.36 -46.19
CA LYS A 20 -11.42 31.30 -44.73
C LYS A 20 -12.39 30.21 -44.33
N CYS A 21 -11.85 29.18 -43.70
CA CYS A 21 -12.61 28.05 -43.14
C CYS A 21 -12.77 28.22 -41.63
N THR A 22 -13.85 27.69 -41.09
CA THR A 22 -14.10 27.66 -39.65
C THR A 22 -14.15 26.21 -39.20
N GLY A 23 -13.41 25.87 -38.15
CA GLY A 23 -13.47 24.60 -37.51
C GLY A 23 -13.91 24.75 -36.05
N GLU A 24 -14.50 23.71 -35.54
CA GLU A 24 -14.85 23.59 -34.11
C GLU A 24 -14.36 22.26 -33.58
N LYS A 25 -13.70 22.27 -32.43
CA LYS A 25 -13.28 21.08 -31.73
C LYS A 25 -13.75 21.15 -30.30
N THR A 26 -14.50 20.16 -29.88
CA THR A 26 -14.97 20.04 -28.51
C THR A 26 -14.16 18.96 -27.82
N ALA A 27 -13.66 19.25 -26.63
CA ALA A 27 -13.06 18.30 -25.72
C ALA A 27 -13.81 18.32 -24.40
N GLU A 28 -14.01 17.15 -23.84
CA GLU A 28 -14.59 16.99 -22.50
C GLU A 28 -13.48 16.87 -21.48
N TYR A 29 -13.60 17.64 -20.41
CA TYR A 29 -12.66 17.61 -19.29
C TYR A 29 -13.41 17.26 -18.02
N GLU A 30 -12.83 16.38 -17.23
CA GLU A 30 -13.31 16.12 -15.89
C GLU A 30 -12.73 17.16 -14.93
N VAL A 31 -13.61 17.82 -14.19
CA VAL A 31 -13.19 18.62 -13.03
C VAL A 31 -13.09 17.68 -11.85
N VAL A 32 -11.87 17.22 -11.56
CA VAL A 32 -11.60 16.36 -10.42
C VAL A 32 -11.84 17.16 -9.14
N PRO A 33 -12.69 16.68 -8.20
CA PRO A 33 -12.86 17.36 -6.94
C PRO A 33 -11.54 17.37 -6.17
N ALA A 34 -11.33 18.42 -5.36
CA ALA A 34 -10.24 18.44 -4.41
C ALA A 34 -10.38 17.24 -3.46
N THR A 35 -9.27 16.56 -3.21
CA THR A 35 -9.22 15.55 -2.16
C THR A 35 -8.75 16.20 -0.86
N TYR A 36 -9.26 15.71 0.27
CA TYR A 36 -8.92 16.20 1.58
C TYR A 36 -8.38 15.03 2.40
N THR A 37 -7.30 15.29 3.14
CA THR A 37 -6.68 14.31 4.03
C THR A 37 -6.35 14.97 5.35
N LEU A 38 -6.34 14.18 6.41
CA LEU A 38 -5.78 14.60 7.67
C LEU A 38 -4.25 14.63 7.55
N ASP A 39 -3.65 15.73 7.96
CA ASP A 39 -2.21 15.87 8.08
C ASP A 39 -1.91 16.12 9.55
N GLU A 40 -1.51 15.08 10.25
CA GLU A 40 -0.98 15.21 11.60
C GLU A 40 0.50 15.58 11.51
N GLU A 41 0.98 16.37 12.45
CA GLU A 41 2.41 16.68 12.56
C GLU A 41 3.29 15.44 12.78
N ARG A 42 2.67 14.30 13.03
CA ARG A 42 3.33 13.00 13.24
C ARG A 42 2.60 11.93 12.45
N GLY A 43 3.11 11.56 11.35
CA GLY A 43 2.63 10.57 10.38
C GLY A 43 1.62 9.50 10.86
N SER A 44 0.85 9.05 9.95
CA SER A 44 -0.39 8.26 10.01
C SER A 44 -0.33 6.83 10.58
N SER A 45 0.69 6.43 11.33
CA SER A 45 0.77 5.06 11.84
C SER A 45 1.17 5.03 13.31
N GLY A 46 0.25 4.57 14.13
CA GLY A 46 0.38 4.16 15.52
C GLY A 46 1.39 4.92 16.38
N MET A 47 0.92 5.62 17.38
CA MET A 47 1.78 6.36 18.30
C MET A 47 1.81 5.71 19.66
N LEU A 48 3.02 5.59 20.25
CA LEU A 48 3.20 5.15 21.62
C LEU A 48 2.93 6.29 22.60
N ILE A 49 2.05 6.06 23.56
CA ILE A 49 1.76 7.00 24.64
C ILE A 49 1.95 6.29 25.99
N ASN A 50 2.83 6.81 26.82
CA ASN A 50 3.04 6.27 28.15
C ASN A 50 1.87 6.59 29.08
N ARG A 51 1.55 5.66 29.98
CA ARG A 51 0.54 5.89 31.03
C ARG A 51 0.86 7.12 31.82
N GLY A 52 -0.16 7.94 32.09
CA GLY A 52 -0.03 9.18 32.82
C GLY A 52 0.66 10.32 32.09
N ALA A 53 1.28 10.05 30.95
CA ALA A 53 1.83 11.10 30.08
C ALA A 53 0.72 11.65 29.17
N SER A 54 0.80 12.95 28.87
CA SER A 54 -0.12 13.59 27.93
C SER A 54 0.56 13.79 26.58
N TYR A 55 -0.17 13.49 25.53
CA TYR A 55 0.21 13.79 24.16
C TYR A 55 -0.76 14.80 23.55
N THR A 56 -0.24 15.79 22.84
CA THR A 56 -1.07 16.73 22.09
C THR A 56 -0.98 16.45 20.61
N CYS A 57 -2.09 16.06 20.03
CA CYS A 57 -2.27 15.87 18.60
C CYS A 57 -2.73 17.18 17.95
N ASN A 58 -1.97 17.70 17.01
CA ASN A 58 -2.35 18.88 16.23
C ASN A 58 -2.97 18.40 14.91
N LEU A 59 -4.24 18.71 14.72
CA LEU A 59 -5.02 18.30 13.54
C LEU A 59 -4.93 19.38 12.46
N ARG A 60 -4.61 19.00 11.25
CA ARG A 60 -4.62 19.87 10.08
C ARG A 60 -5.26 19.15 8.90
N THR A 61 -6.02 19.88 8.12
CA THR A 61 -6.61 19.36 6.88
C THR A 61 -5.81 19.84 5.70
N LYS A 62 -5.32 18.90 4.91
CA LYS A 62 -4.60 19.14 3.66
C LYS A 62 -5.53 18.93 2.48
N GLN A 63 -5.69 19.98 1.67
CA GLN A 63 -6.41 19.91 0.41
C GLN A 63 -5.42 19.67 -0.71
N THR A 64 -5.66 18.66 -1.52
CA THR A 64 -4.89 18.40 -2.74
C THR A 64 -5.75 18.67 -3.97
N THR A 65 -5.24 19.49 -4.86
CA THR A 65 -5.84 19.83 -6.17
C THR A 65 -4.80 19.55 -7.26
N TYR A 66 -5.21 19.63 -8.51
CA TYR A 66 -4.29 19.47 -9.63
C TYR A 66 -4.20 20.76 -10.42
N ASP A 67 -2.99 21.16 -10.78
CA ASP A 67 -2.75 22.32 -11.63
C ASP A 67 -3.06 22.00 -13.11
N LYS A 68 -2.85 22.99 -13.98
CA LYS A 68 -3.13 22.87 -15.43
C LYS A 68 -2.26 21.82 -16.14
N SER A 69 -1.15 21.40 -15.52
CA SER A 69 -0.26 20.36 -16.04
C SER A 69 -0.59 18.97 -15.51
N GLY A 70 -1.58 18.85 -14.64
CA GLY A 70 -1.93 17.61 -13.94
C GLY A 70 -1.06 17.34 -12.73
N LYS A 71 -0.22 18.28 -12.29
CA LYS A 71 0.61 18.15 -11.11
C LYS A 71 -0.21 18.43 -9.85
N ALA A 72 -0.08 17.55 -8.85
CA ALA A 72 -0.70 17.73 -7.55
C ALA A 72 -0.17 18.99 -6.84
N VAL A 73 -1.07 19.81 -6.33
CA VAL A 73 -0.77 21.00 -5.52
C VAL A 73 -1.55 20.88 -4.24
N SER A 74 -0.83 20.88 -3.13
CA SER A 74 -1.43 20.74 -1.80
C SER A 74 -1.30 22.03 -1.01
N LYS A 75 -2.32 22.33 -0.20
CA LYS A 75 -2.34 23.45 0.75
C LYS A 75 -3.12 23.05 2.00
N TYR A 76 -2.84 23.68 3.12
CA TYR A 76 -3.66 23.55 4.30
C TYR A 76 -4.96 24.35 4.17
N VAL A 77 -6.01 23.82 4.78
CA VAL A 77 -7.33 24.45 4.84
C VAL A 77 -7.48 25.12 6.20
N ASP A 78 -7.79 26.43 6.19
CA ASP A 78 -8.03 27.18 7.42
C ASP A 78 -9.47 27.00 7.91
N ASN A 79 -9.70 27.25 9.20
CA ASN A 79 -11.01 27.24 9.84
C ASN A 79 -11.77 25.90 9.73
N VAL A 80 -11.04 24.79 9.81
CA VAL A 80 -11.62 23.46 9.90
C VAL A 80 -11.98 23.15 11.34
N ALA A 81 -13.21 22.72 11.58
CA ALA A 81 -13.63 22.15 12.85
C ALA A 81 -13.39 20.65 12.84
N TYR A 82 -13.05 20.07 13.98
CA TYR A 82 -12.84 18.65 14.11
C TYR A 82 -13.77 18.06 15.15
N GLU A 83 -14.43 16.99 14.79
CA GLU A 83 -15.10 16.07 15.71
C GLU A 83 -14.24 14.82 15.84
N TRP A 84 -14.22 14.22 17.01
CA TRP A 84 -13.44 13.01 17.27
C TRP A 84 -14.25 12.01 18.08
N TYR A 85 -13.93 10.73 17.92
CA TYR A 85 -14.51 9.63 18.69
C TYR A 85 -13.50 8.49 18.80
N ILE A 86 -13.67 7.63 19.79
CA ILE A 86 -12.90 6.38 19.87
C ILE A 86 -13.61 5.37 18.99
N SER A 87 -12.96 4.97 17.87
CA SER A 87 -13.53 4.00 16.92
C SER A 87 -13.33 2.58 17.40
N GLU A 88 -12.15 2.28 17.95
CA GLU A 88 -11.80 0.97 18.51
C GLU A 88 -10.97 1.16 19.78
N LYS A 89 -11.13 0.25 20.75
CA LYS A 89 -10.37 0.26 22.00
C LYS A 89 -10.35 -1.13 22.61
N GLU A 90 -9.17 -1.58 23.02
CA GLU A 90 -9.03 -2.80 23.83
C GLU A 90 -9.68 -2.63 25.20
N GLU A 91 -10.24 -3.71 25.75
CA GLU A 91 -11.14 -3.67 26.90
C GLU A 91 -10.53 -2.99 28.13
N ASN A 92 -9.25 -3.22 28.39
CA ASN A 92 -8.56 -2.73 29.58
C ASN A 92 -7.80 -1.41 29.36
N VAL A 93 -7.89 -0.79 28.19
CA VAL A 93 -7.27 0.49 27.90
C VAL A 93 -8.19 1.62 28.37
N ALA A 94 -7.69 2.44 29.29
CA ALA A 94 -8.38 3.63 29.77
C ALA A 94 -7.64 4.88 29.28
N VAL A 95 -8.30 5.68 28.46
CA VAL A 95 -7.75 6.92 27.91
C VAL A 95 -8.70 8.07 28.09
N ASN A 96 -8.18 9.24 28.47
CA ASN A 96 -8.91 10.50 28.48
C ASN A 96 -8.45 11.33 27.27
N ILE A 97 -9.41 11.80 26.48
CA ILE A 97 -9.17 12.64 25.30
C ILE A 97 -9.94 13.94 25.50
N GLU A 98 -9.22 15.05 25.47
CA GLU A 98 -9.74 16.39 25.69
C GLU A 98 -9.42 17.26 24.47
N GLN A 99 -10.42 17.92 23.92
CA GLN A 99 -10.20 18.93 22.88
C GLN A 99 -9.81 20.26 23.51
N THR A 100 -8.53 20.59 23.46
CA THR A 100 -7.97 21.80 24.11
C THR A 100 -8.04 23.04 23.20
N ALA A 101 -8.19 22.86 21.90
CA ALA A 101 -8.44 23.91 20.91
C ALA A 101 -9.18 23.31 19.71
N GLN A 102 -9.66 24.15 18.79
CA GLN A 102 -10.41 23.72 17.59
C GLN A 102 -9.70 22.61 16.82
N ASN A 103 -8.38 22.61 16.80
CA ASN A 103 -7.53 21.68 16.06
C ASN A 103 -6.54 20.92 16.96
N LYS A 104 -6.78 20.83 18.27
CA LYS A 104 -5.86 20.18 19.21
C LYS A 104 -6.59 19.21 20.11
N LEU A 105 -6.15 17.97 20.09
CA LEU A 105 -6.57 16.93 21.02
C LEU A 105 -5.45 16.63 22.00
N LYS A 106 -5.76 16.66 23.31
CA LYS A 106 -4.87 16.17 24.35
C LYS A 106 -5.30 14.77 24.74
N ILE A 107 -4.43 13.82 24.57
CA ILE A 107 -4.65 12.40 24.81
C ILE A 107 -3.83 11.99 26.02
N THR A 108 -4.48 11.42 27.04
CA THR A 108 -3.82 11.01 28.29
C THR A 108 -4.33 9.64 28.69
N PRO A 109 -3.53 8.57 28.49
CA PRO A 109 -3.83 7.27 29.06
C PRO A 109 -3.86 7.35 30.59
N ALA A 110 -4.86 6.76 31.22
CA ALA A 110 -4.97 6.76 32.68
C ALA A 110 -3.84 5.92 33.31
N ASN A 111 -3.42 6.29 34.51
CA ASN A 111 -2.40 5.56 35.26
C ASN A 111 -2.80 4.08 35.54
N ALA A 112 -4.10 3.82 35.65
CA ALA A 112 -4.65 2.48 35.86
C ALA A 112 -4.94 1.73 34.54
N SER A 113 -4.63 2.31 33.38
CA SER A 113 -4.80 1.64 32.10
C SER A 113 -3.83 0.47 32.00
N GLU A 114 -4.26 -0.63 31.42
CA GLU A 114 -3.33 -1.66 30.93
C GLU A 114 -2.68 -1.22 29.64
N SER A 115 -1.57 -1.87 29.28
CA SER A 115 -0.97 -1.71 27.94
C SER A 115 -1.92 -2.26 26.91
N GLY A 116 -2.05 -1.57 25.80
CA GLY A 116 -2.93 -1.97 24.72
C GLY A 116 -3.20 -0.85 23.72
N ALA A 117 -3.98 -1.13 22.71
CA ALA A 117 -4.24 -0.23 21.60
C ALA A 117 -5.62 0.44 21.68
N PHE A 118 -5.71 1.64 21.15
CA PHE A 118 -6.97 2.30 20.83
C PHE A 118 -6.84 3.09 19.52
N CYS A 119 -7.96 3.33 18.89
CA CYS A 119 -8.05 4.06 17.63
C CYS A 119 -9.00 5.25 17.77
N ILE A 120 -8.60 6.37 17.19
CA ILE A 120 -9.42 7.58 17.15
C ILE A 120 -9.90 7.78 15.70
N GLY A 121 -11.20 7.98 15.53
CA GLY A 121 -11.79 8.52 14.32
C GLY A 121 -11.86 10.04 14.40
N ILE A 122 -11.52 10.70 13.31
CA ILE A 122 -11.57 12.16 13.16
C ILE A 122 -12.47 12.50 11.98
N ARG A 123 -13.41 13.41 12.22
CA ARG A 123 -14.25 14.01 11.19
C ARG A 123 -13.92 15.49 11.06
N ALA A 124 -13.49 15.90 9.87
CA ALA A 124 -13.17 17.30 9.57
C ALA A 124 -14.36 18.00 8.90
N LEU A 125 -14.76 19.15 9.43
CA LEU A 125 -15.94 19.89 9.03
C LEU A 125 -15.58 21.27 8.49
N ASP A 126 -16.31 21.72 7.47
CA ASP A 126 -16.25 23.12 7.03
C ASP A 126 -17.00 24.07 7.99
N ALA A 127 -16.91 25.37 7.74
CA ALA A 127 -17.59 26.39 8.55
C ALA A 127 -19.13 26.29 8.52
N SER A 128 -19.70 25.53 7.61
CA SER A 128 -21.14 25.27 7.49
C SER A 128 -21.55 23.93 8.11
N GLY A 129 -20.59 23.18 8.66
CA GLY A 129 -20.81 21.87 9.27
C GLY A 129 -20.85 20.71 8.27
N ASN A 130 -20.46 20.93 7.00
CA ASN A 130 -20.35 19.82 6.05
C ASN A 130 -19.05 19.08 6.23
N VAL A 131 -19.09 17.76 6.11
CA VAL A 131 -17.90 16.91 6.26
C VAL A 131 -16.99 17.05 5.05
N TYR A 132 -15.74 17.46 5.26
CA TYR A 132 -14.69 17.40 4.26
C TYR A 132 -14.23 15.97 4.03
N PHE A 133 -13.96 15.26 5.13
CA PHE A 133 -13.58 13.86 5.15
C PHE A 133 -13.73 13.30 6.57
N GLU A 134 -13.71 11.99 6.66
CA GLU A 134 -13.69 11.21 7.89
C GLU A 134 -12.54 10.21 7.81
N GLU A 135 -11.74 10.14 8.86
CA GLU A 135 -10.61 9.21 9.00
C GLU A 135 -10.81 8.38 10.26
N GLU A 136 -10.79 7.06 10.14
CA GLU A 136 -11.09 6.11 11.23
C GLU A 136 -9.87 5.33 11.73
N SER A 137 -8.64 5.71 11.34
CA SER A 137 -7.48 4.85 11.50
C SER A 137 -6.30 5.44 12.25
N ILE A 138 -6.54 6.38 13.17
CA ILE A 138 -5.46 6.94 13.98
C ILE A 138 -5.22 6.04 15.20
N TRP A 139 -4.24 5.17 15.11
CA TRP A 139 -3.91 4.20 16.15
C TRP A 139 -2.93 4.75 17.17
N TYR A 140 -3.20 4.44 18.45
CA TYR A 140 -2.35 4.73 19.58
C TYR A 140 -2.12 3.47 20.40
N LEU A 141 -0.90 3.31 20.90
CA LEU A 141 -0.52 2.20 21.78
C LEU A 141 -0.16 2.77 23.14
N VAL A 142 -0.87 2.33 24.17
CA VAL A 142 -0.59 2.66 25.58
C VAL A 142 0.45 1.69 26.11
N THR A 143 1.52 2.23 26.74
CA THR A 143 2.64 1.43 27.26
C THR A 143 2.94 1.76 28.72
N ASP A 144 3.66 0.84 29.39
CA ASP A 144 4.07 0.93 30.81
C ASP A 144 5.33 1.76 31.05
N GLY A 145 5.83 2.45 30.06
CA GLY A 145 7.07 3.22 30.16
C GLY A 145 7.04 4.17 31.36
N GLN A 146 8.04 4.09 32.23
CA GLN A 146 8.23 5.09 33.26
C GLN A 146 8.34 6.46 32.60
N ALA A 147 7.47 7.37 33.01
CA ALA A 147 7.46 8.73 32.51
C ALA A 147 8.80 9.39 32.85
N ASN A 148 9.62 9.64 31.84
CA ASN A 148 10.75 10.54 31.96
C ASN A 148 10.56 11.68 30.96
N GLY A 149 10.16 12.83 31.49
CA GLY A 149 10.53 14.15 30.96
C GLY A 149 9.64 14.69 29.88
N ASP A 150 8.86 15.64 30.32
CA ASP A 150 8.43 16.86 29.66
C ASP A 150 9.09 17.11 28.29
N HIS A 151 8.32 16.99 27.21
CA HIS A 151 8.64 17.61 25.96
C HIS A 151 7.82 18.87 25.79
N GLY A 152 8.34 19.91 26.45
CA GLY A 152 7.96 21.28 26.21
C GLY A 152 8.20 21.69 24.77
N ASP A 153 7.23 22.41 24.26
CA ASP A 153 7.26 23.28 23.11
C ASP A 153 8.63 24.01 22.99
N SER A 154 9.37 23.75 21.91
CA SER A 154 10.50 24.58 21.51
C SER A 154 10.59 24.72 20.00
N SER A 155 9.90 25.73 19.50
CA SER A 155 10.36 26.47 18.35
C SER A 155 11.62 27.23 18.76
N GLU A 156 12.79 26.94 18.15
CA GLU A 156 13.71 27.94 17.62
C GLU A 156 14.96 27.29 17.03
N ALA A 157 15.32 27.79 15.87
CA ALA A 157 16.52 27.47 15.16
C ALA A 157 17.73 28.16 15.79
N ALA A 158 18.89 27.49 15.90
CA ALA A 158 20.18 28.12 15.85
C ALA A 158 21.32 27.15 15.49
N ASN A 159 22.21 27.65 14.73
CA ASN A 159 23.32 27.19 13.93
C ASN A 159 24.58 26.79 14.76
N PRO A 160 25.59 26.19 14.15
CA PRO A 160 26.57 25.33 14.81
C PRO A 160 27.86 26.09 15.23
N GLY A 161 28.51 25.54 16.22
CA GLY A 161 29.82 26.04 16.66
C GLY A 161 30.53 25.15 17.68
N ASN A 162 31.33 24.29 17.18
CA ASN A 162 32.72 23.95 17.60
C ASN A 162 33.09 23.72 19.09
N THR A 163 33.72 22.55 19.28
CA THR A 163 34.90 22.18 20.11
C THR A 163 34.79 21.97 21.62
N SER A 164 35.25 20.79 21.96
CA SER A 164 36.31 20.50 22.99
C SER A 164 35.89 19.85 24.31
N SER A 165 36.37 18.61 24.44
CA SER A 165 36.97 17.95 25.61
C SER A 165 36.41 18.23 27.02
N GLY A 166 35.91 17.17 27.63
CA GLY A 166 35.74 17.10 29.06
C GLY A 166 35.36 15.69 29.53
N SER A 167 36.36 14.88 29.77
CA SER A 167 36.24 13.59 30.43
C SER A 167 35.63 13.76 31.81
N GLN A 168 34.44 13.17 32.07
CA GLN A 168 34.10 12.77 33.42
C GLN A 168 33.45 11.37 33.41
N ASN A 169 34.25 10.49 33.96
CA ASN A 169 33.93 9.10 34.27
C ASN A 169 32.81 9.06 35.35
N THR A 170 31.63 8.68 34.99
CA THR A 170 30.67 8.13 35.95
C THR A 170 30.25 6.76 35.48
N ASN A 171 30.78 5.74 36.12
CA ASN A 171 30.39 4.36 36.05
C ASN A 171 28.91 4.22 36.46
N THR A 172 28.01 4.24 35.50
CA THR A 172 26.70 3.60 35.57
C THR A 172 26.75 2.46 34.54
N GLY A 173 26.68 1.24 35.02
CA GLY A 173 26.69 0.06 34.19
C GLY A 173 25.58 0.14 33.11
N SER A 174 25.96 0.50 31.91
CA SER A 174 25.04 0.40 30.78
C SER A 174 24.93 -1.09 30.45
N GLU A 175 23.78 -1.70 30.80
CA GLU A 175 23.43 -3.00 30.28
C GLU A 175 23.59 -2.96 28.75
N LYS A 176 24.45 -3.80 28.25
CA LYS A 176 24.76 -3.87 26.82
C LYS A 176 23.65 -4.65 26.15
N VAL A 177 22.61 -3.97 25.68
CA VAL A 177 21.55 -4.57 24.88
C VAL A 177 22.18 -5.13 23.61
N SER A 178 22.00 -6.42 23.37
CA SER A 178 22.41 -7.07 22.14
C SER A 178 21.17 -7.36 21.29
N VAL A 179 21.11 -6.81 20.08
CA VAL A 179 20.05 -7.07 19.12
C VAL A 179 20.64 -7.91 17.99
N SER A 180 20.06 -9.08 17.78
CA SER A 180 20.31 -9.88 16.58
C SER A 180 19.14 -9.81 15.63
N LYS A 181 19.42 -9.91 14.34
CA LYS A 181 18.40 -9.81 13.30
C LYS A 181 18.66 -10.78 12.16
N SER A 182 17.59 -11.26 11.56
CA SER A 182 17.60 -12.02 10.33
C SER A 182 16.48 -11.53 9.43
N GLN A 183 16.48 -11.93 8.17
CA GLN A 183 15.48 -11.50 7.21
C GLN A 183 14.96 -12.64 6.35
N SER A 184 13.74 -12.50 5.87
CA SER A 184 13.14 -13.37 4.86
C SER A 184 12.23 -12.58 3.93
N ILE A 185 11.81 -13.23 2.86
CA ILE A 185 10.79 -12.70 1.95
C ILE A 185 9.57 -13.61 2.00
N SER A 186 8.38 -13.01 2.18
CA SER A 186 7.10 -13.68 1.98
C SER A 186 6.61 -13.40 0.57
N LEU A 187 6.36 -14.47 -0.18
CA LEU A 187 5.86 -14.40 -1.57
C LEU A 187 4.34 -14.63 -1.64
N LEU A 188 3.69 -14.93 -0.51
CA LEU A 188 2.44 -15.68 -0.50
C LEU A 188 1.26 -14.97 0.16
N GLU A 189 1.49 -13.88 0.88
CA GLU A 189 0.43 -13.17 1.59
C GLU A 189 0.33 -11.74 1.09
N ASN A 190 -0.90 -11.28 0.88
CA ASN A 190 -1.24 -9.88 0.59
C ASN A 190 -0.45 -9.20 -0.54
N HIS A 191 -0.44 -9.79 -1.76
CA HIS A 191 -0.21 -9.09 -3.03
C HIS A 191 1.15 -8.42 -3.26
N ASN A 192 1.84 -7.99 -2.22
CA ASN A 192 3.18 -7.43 -2.22
C ASN A 192 4.21 -8.47 -1.77
N ILE A 193 5.47 -8.18 -2.05
CA ILE A 193 6.56 -8.96 -1.53
C ILE A 193 6.77 -8.52 -0.09
N GLY A 194 6.43 -9.38 0.87
CA GLY A 194 6.66 -9.11 2.27
C GLY A 194 8.14 -9.21 2.61
N LEU A 195 8.78 -8.10 2.92
CA LEU A 195 10.12 -8.06 3.49
C LEU A 195 9.98 -8.22 5.00
N ASN A 196 10.30 -9.41 5.53
CA ASN A 196 10.20 -9.71 6.93
C ASN A 196 11.56 -9.55 7.60
N ILE A 197 11.61 -8.79 8.68
CA ILE A 197 12.78 -8.64 9.52
C ILE A 197 12.47 -9.22 10.88
N TYR A 198 13.23 -10.24 11.28
CA TYR A 198 13.10 -10.91 12.57
C TYR A 198 14.11 -10.32 13.55
N TRP A 199 13.63 -9.89 14.68
CA TRP A 199 14.38 -9.23 15.73
C TRP A 199 14.39 -10.11 16.97
N LYS A 200 15.56 -10.29 17.56
CA LYS A 200 15.74 -10.95 18.85
C LYS A 200 16.63 -10.08 19.72
N MET A 201 16.20 -9.83 20.93
CA MET A 201 16.91 -8.98 21.88
C MET A 201 17.32 -9.80 23.11
N THR A 202 18.56 -9.65 23.54
CA THR A 202 19.11 -10.33 24.71
C THR A 202 19.85 -9.36 25.61
N GLY A 203 19.85 -9.61 26.93
CA GLY A 203 20.55 -8.78 27.90
C GLY A 203 19.91 -7.40 28.12
N SER A 204 18.60 -7.30 27.95
CA SER A 204 17.86 -6.05 28.05
C SER A 204 16.77 -6.13 29.11
N THR A 205 16.53 -5.00 29.78
CA THR A 205 15.32 -4.78 30.60
C THR A 205 14.10 -4.40 29.74
N TYR A 206 14.29 -4.16 28.45
CA TYR A 206 13.19 -3.88 27.53
C TYR A 206 12.55 -5.18 27.05
N ASP A 207 11.21 -5.24 27.08
CA ASP A 207 10.49 -6.25 26.33
C ASP A 207 10.50 -5.87 24.84
N ILE A 208 10.93 -6.79 23.99
CA ILE A 208 10.94 -6.54 22.54
C ILE A 208 9.52 -6.41 21.98
N GLY A 209 8.52 -6.99 22.66
CA GLY A 209 7.10 -6.84 22.30
C GLY A 209 6.60 -5.40 22.42
N ASP A 210 7.23 -4.58 23.27
CA ASP A 210 6.92 -3.17 23.46
C ASP A 210 7.68 -2.25 22.49
N CYS A 211 8.52 -2.82 21.64
CA CYS A 211 9.29 -2.07 20.64
C CYS A 211 8.49 -1.90 19.34
N MET A 212 8.89 -0.93 18.54
CA MET A 212 8.37 -0.76 17.18
C MET A 212 9.49 -0.53 16.19
N VAL A 213 9.23 -0.76 14.93
CA VAL A 213 10.16 -0.47 13.85
C VAL A 213 9.68 0.77 13.09
N LYS A 214 10.53 1.79 13.09
CA LYS A 214 10.42 2.94 12.19
C LYS A 214 11.21 2.64 10.93
N TYR A 215 10.64 2.93 9.76
CA TYR A 215 11.38 2.80 8.52
C TYR A 215 11.13 3.96 7.55
N THR A 216 12.07 4.16 6.65
CA THR A 216 12.00 5.13 5.55
C THR A 216 12.53 4.49 4.29
N TYR A 217 11.99 4.85 3.15
CA TYR A 217 12.58 4.52 1.87
C TYR A 217 13.69 5.52 1.52
N GLU A 218 14.75 5.05 0.84
CA GLU A 218 15.88 5.91 0.46
C GLU A 218 15.46 6.99 -0.54
N GLY A 219 14.53 6.68 -1.43
CA GLY A 219 13.99 7.61 -2.43
C GLY A 219 12.86 8.52 -1.94
N ASP A 220 12.30 8.23 -0.77
CA ASP A 220 11.26 9.06 -0.15
C ASP A 220 11.92 10.22 0.60
N SER A 221 11.32 11.40 0.54
CA SER A 221 11.78 12.65 1.19
C SER A 221 11.84 12.57 2.73
N GLY A 222 12.00 11.37 3.27
CA GLY A 222 12.20 11.11 4.69
C GLY A 222 10.90 10.97 5.49
N THR A 223 9.76 10.72 4.84
CA THR A 223 8.51 10.41 5.54
C THR A 223 8.67 9.09 6.30
N PRO A 224 8.63 9.09 7.63
CA PRO A 224 8.78 7.89 8.40
C PRO A 224 7.49 7.06 8.38
N HIS A 225 7.67 5.77 8.21
CA HIS A 225 6.63 4.76 8.41
C HIS A 225 6.92 3.97 9.68
N TYR A 226 5.90 3.38 10.27
CA TYR A 226 6.03 2.58 11.49
C TYR A 226 5.33 1.25 11.30
N VAL A 227 5.92 0.20 11.83
CA VAL A 227 5.32 -1.14 11.84
C VAL A 227 5.51 -1.78 13.20
N ALA A 228 4.45 -2.43 13.69
CA ALA A 228 4.48 -3.16 14.93
C ALA A 228 5.34 -4.42 14.80
N LEU A 229 5.85 -4.88 15.94
CA LEU A 229 6.51 -6.16 16.06
C LEU A 229 5.48 -7.23 16.46
N ASN A 230 5.34 -8.23 15.63
CA ASN A 230 4.50 -9.38 15.92
C ASN A 230 5.35 -10.56 16.36
N ARG A 231 4.94 -11.27 17.41
CA ARG A 231 5.62 -12.49 17.84
C ARG A 231 5.66 -13.46 16.67
N SER A 232 6.86 -13.88 16.29
CA SER A 232 7.02 -14.80 15.17
C SER A 232 6.71 -16.24 15.60
N PRO A 233 5.83 -16.96 14.90
CA PRO A 233 5.61 -18.38 15.14
C PRO A 233 6.76 -19.25 14.59
N VAL A 234 7.70 -18.64 13.86
CA VAL A 234 8.80 -19.32 13.17
C VAL A 234 10.06 -19.27 14.03
N GLY A 235 10.75 -20.38 14.15
CA GLY A 235 12.01 -20.50 14.89
C GLY A 235 11.83 -20.85 16.36
N ASP A 236 12.63 -20.24 17.22
CA ASP A 236 12.69 -20.51 18.66
C ASP A 236 11.52 -19.93 19.49
N GLY A 237 10.60 -19.23 18.83
CA GLY A 237 9.48 -18.56 19.49
C GLY A 237 9.86 -17.30 20.28
N GLU A 238 11.12 -16.89 20.23
CA GLU A 238 11.67 -15.71 20.93
C GLU A 238 11.92 -14.53 19.99
N SER A 239 11.71 -14.73 18.68
CA SER A 239 11.89 -13.69 17.68
C SER A 239 10.57 -12.96 17.41
N TYR A 240 10.69 -11.69 17.14
CA TYR A 240 9.58 -10.81 16.72
C TYR A 240 9.80 -10.35 15.28
N CYS A 241 8.74 -10.31 14.50
CA CYS A 241 8.78 -9.98 13.08
C CYS A 241 8.15 -8.61 12.83
N SER A 242 8.86 -7.76 12.13
CA SER A 242 8.29 -6.62 11.40
C SER A 242 8.19 -6.97 9.92
N ARG A 243 7.05 -6.72 9.30
CA ARG A 243 6.82 -6.95 7.89
C ARG A 243 6.59 -5.63 7.17
N ILE A 244 7.30 -5.44 6.07
CA ILE A 244 7.14 -4.30 5.17
C ILE A 244 6.75 -4.84 3.80
N ASP A 245 5.64 -4.37 3.27
CA ASP A 245 5.17 -4.77 1.95
C ASP A 245 5.84 -3.89 0.89
N ILE A 246 6.53 -4.54 -0.05
CA ILE A 246 7.32 -3.90 -1.11
C ILE A 246 6.66 -4.23 -2.45
N SER A 247 6.38 -3.21 -3.25
CA SER A 247 5.85 -3.41 -4.60
C SER A 247 6.93 -3.96 -5.56
N ALA A 248 6.49 -4.54 -6.66
CA ALA A 248 7.40 -5.13 -7.65
C ALA A 248 8.41 -4.11 -8.22
N VAL A 249 8.00 -2.86 -8.37
CA VAL A 249 8.86 -1.80 -8.91
C VAL A 249 9.90 -1.31 -7.90
N GLU A 250 9.63 -1.47 -6.59
CA GLU A 250 10.44 -0.97 -5.48
C GLU A 250 11.46 -1.98 -4.94
N MET A 251 11.59 -3.17 -5.53
CA MET A 251 12.46 -4.25 -5.03
C MET A 251 13.92 -3.83 -4.80
N THR A 252 14.39 -2.81 -5.49
CA THR A 252 15.77 -2.30 -5.37
C THR A 252 15.88 -1.10 -4.45
N GLU A 253 14.76 -0.55 -4.02
CA GLU A 253 14.75 0.58 -3.10
C GLU A 253 15.17 0.14 -1.71
N LYS A 254 16.09 0.91 -1.12
CA LYS A 254 16.57 0.64 0.24
C LYS A 254 15.53 1.07 1.26
N VAL A 255 15.27 0.18 2.19
CA VAL A 255 14.49 0.45 3.38
C VAL A 255 15.43 0.60 4.55
N ASN A 256 15.44 1.78 5.16
CA ASN A 256 16.24 2.09 6.34
C ASN A 256 15.36 1.93 7.58
N LEU A 257 15.69 0.96 8.42
CA LEU A 257 14.92 0.58 9.59
C LEU A 257 15.61 1.01 10.89
N GLN A 258 14.83 1.40 11.87
CA GLN A 258 15.25 1.68 13.24
C GLN A 258 14.35 0.89 14.19
N LEU A 259 14.94 0.00 15.00
CA LEU A 259 14.24 -0.59 16.13
C LEU A 259 14.21 0.43 17.25
N LEU A 260 13.01 0.82 17.67
CA LEU A 260 12.77 1.81 18.71
C LEU A 260 12.24 1.12 19.97
N SER A 261 12.76 1.50 21.14
CA SER A 261 12.13 1.15 22.41
C SER A 261 10.79 1.87 22.57
N ASN A 262 10.01 1.48 23.56
CA ASN A 262 8.77 2.16 23.98
C ASN A 262 8.98 3.66 24.32
N SER A 263 10.21 4.06 24.69
CA SER A 263 10.58 5.46 24.95
C SER A 263 11.09 6.20 23.71
N GLY A 264 11.04 5.58 22.54
CA GLY A 264 11.53 6.16 21.27
C GLY A 264 13.06 6.12 21.09
N LYS A 265 13.80 5.50 22.03
CA LYS A 265 15.26 5.34 21.91
C LYS A 265 15.56 4.34 20.79
N VAL A 266 16.48 4.72 19.89
CA VAL A 266 16.98 3.81 18.86
C VAL A 266 17.85 2.73 19.51
N LEU A 267 17.41 1.48 19.41
CA LEU A 267 18.12 0.29 19.94
C LEU A 267 19.03 -0.33 18.89
N ASP A 268 18.59 -0.34 17.63
CA ASP A 268 19.37 -0.86 16.50
C ASP A 268 18.92 -0.21 15.19
N THR A 269 19.77 -0.30 14.19
CA THR A 269 19.51 0.19 12.83
C THR A 269 19.81 -0.90 11.81
N PHE A 270 19.05 -0.94 10.73
CA PHE A 270 19.27 -1.88 9.66
C PHE A 270 18.85 -1.26 8.33
N SER A 271 19.61 -1.52 7.26
CA SER A 271 19.25 -1.10 5.91
C SER A 271 19.29 -2.30 4.98
N THR A 272 18.26 -2.50 4.21
CA THR A 272 18.14 -3.64 3.28
C THR A 272 17.18 -3.31 2.15
N SER A 273 17.11 -4.20 1.17
CA SER A 273 16.09 -4.21 0.11
C SER A 273 15.70 -5.66 -0.22
N VAL A 274 14.65 -5.83 -0.98
CA VAL A 274 14.28 -7.15 -1.52
C VAL A 274 15.41 -7.70 -2.38
N GLU A 275 16.05 -6.87 -3.20
CA GLU A 275 17.22 -7.27 -4.03
C GLU A 275 18.40 -7.74 -3.19
N ASP A 276 18.73 -7.06 -2.07
CA ASP A 276 19.86 -7.46 -1.22
C ASP A 276 19.64 -8.84 -0.62
N TYR A 277 18.45 -9.09 -0.10
CA TYR A 277 18.12 -10.41 0.43
C TYR A 277 18.14 -11.48 -0.67
N ALA A 278 17.53 -11.20 -1.82
CA ALA A 278 17.50 -12.11 -2.96
C ALA A 278 18.91 -12.46 -3.42
N ARG A 279 19.81 -11.48 -3.50
CA ARG A 279 21.20 -11.68 -3.87
C ARG A 279 21.94 -12.55 -2.85
N SER A 280 21.72 -12.32 -1.56
CA SER A 280 22.32 -13.13 -0.50
C SER A 280 21.84 -14.58 -0.57
N LEU A 281 20.54 -14.82 -0.80
CA LEU A 281 19.97 -16.15 -0.97
C LEU A 281 20.56 -16.87 -2.20
N LEU A 282 20.66 -16.16 -3.34
CA LEU A 282 21.21 -16.72 -4.58
C LEU A 282 22.70 -17.09 -4.44
N ALA A 283 23.46 -16.31 -3.68
CA ALA A 283 24.89 -16.58 -3.39
C ALA A 283 25.10 -17.72 -2.40
N SER A 284 24.11 -18.06 -1.60
CA SER A 284 24.21 -19.13 -0.59
C SER A 284 24.34 -20.51 -1.26
N ASN A 285 25.20 -21.34 -0.70
CA ASN A 285 25.39 -22.75 -1.10
C ASN A 285 24.63 -23.73 -0.21
N THR A 286 23.80 -23.27 0.71
CA THR A 286 22.98 -24.09 1.59
C THR A 286 21.95 -24.88 0.78
N LYS A 287 21.81 -26.15 1.05
CA LYS A 287 20.83 -27.02 0.37
C LYS A 287 19.40 -26.52 0.57
N GLU A 288 19.13 -25.94 1.73
CA GLU A 288 17.85 -25.37 2.11
C GLU A 288 17.38 -24.29 1.13
N TYR A 289 18.28 -23.45 0.63
CA TYR A 289 17.94 -22.37 -0.29
C TYR A 289 17.89 -22.81 -1.76
N ALA A 290 18.37 -24.00 -2.09
CA ALA A 290 18.42 -24.47 -3.49
C ALA A 290 17.02 -24.52 -4.14
N ALA A 291 16.00 -24.92 -3.39
CA ALA A 291 14.61 -24.99 -3.87
C ALA A 291 14.02 -23.59 -4.17
N TYR A 292 14.47 -22.57 -3.46
CA TYR A 292 13.94 -21.20 -3.61
C TYR A 292 14.63 -20.39 -4.71
N LYS A 293 15.84 -20.78 -5.16
CA LYS A 293 16.58 -20.03 -6.19
C LYS A 293 15.79 -19.78 -7.48
N PRO A 294 15.05 -20.74 -8.03
CA PRO A 294 14.26 -20.50 -9.24
C PRO A 294 13.20 -19.42 -9.07
N VAL A 295 12.44 -19.45 -7.97
CA VAL A 295 11.39 -18.45 -7.71
C VAL A 295 11.99 -17.07 -7.45
N VAL A 296 13.12 -16.99 -6.75
CA VAL A 296 13.81 -15.70 -6.49
C VAL A 296 14.34 -15.09 -7.80
N LYS A 297 14.89 -15.88 -8.73
CA LYS A 297 15.29 -15.38 -10.04
C LYS A 297 14.08 -14.87 -10.85
N ALA A 298 12.98 -15.62 -10.84
CA ALA A 298 11.74 -15.22 -11.52
C ALA A 298 11.15 -13.94 -10.91
N MET A 299 11.15 -13.81 -9.58
CA MET A 299 10.74 -12.62 -8.85
C MET A 299 11.56 -11.39 -9.27
N LEU A 300 12.89 -11.50 -9.32
CA LEU A 300 13.76 -10.40 -9.72
C LEU A 300 13.55 -9.99 -11.18
N ASN A 301 13.28 -10.95 -12.08
CA ASN A 301 12.92 -10.66 -13.47
C ASN A 301 11.57 -9.96 -13.57
N TYR A 302 10.59 -10.36 -12.73
CA TYR A 302 9.30 -9.68 -12.65
C TYR A 302 9.46 -8.24 -12.16
N GLY A 303 10.27 -8.01 -11.12
CA GLY A 303 10.60 -6.65 -10.65
C GLY A 303 11.22 -5.78 -11.74
N ALA A 304 12.22 -6.32 -12.46
CA ALA A 304 12.87 -5.60 -13.54
C ALA A 304 11.93 -5.28 -14.72
N ALA A 305 11.06 -6.23 -15.09
CA ALA A 305 10.05 -6.00 -16.12
C ALA A 305 9.01 -4.96 -15.69
N SER A 306 8.61 -4.96 -14.41
CA SER A 306 7.73 -3.94 -13.83
C SER A 306 8.37 -2.57 -13.85
N GLN A 307 9.63 -2.45 -13.41
CA GLN A 307 10.39 -1.20 -13.45
C GLN A 307 10.49 -0.63 -14.87
N GLN A 308 10.75 -1.47 -15.87
CA GLN A 308 10.80 -1.05 -17.27
C GLN A 308 9.44 -0.60 -17.80
N TYR A 309 8.38 -1.35 -17.51
CA TYR A 309 7.04 -1.03 -17.99
C TYR A 309 6.49 0.27 -17.40
N PHE A 310 6.72 0.49 -16.10
CA PHE A 310 6.27 1.71 -15.42
C PHE A 310 7.26 2.89 -15.50
N GLY A 311 8.46 2.68 -16.01
CA GLY A 311 9.50 3.70 -16.08
C GLY A 311 10.06 4.10 -14.72
N PHE A 312 10.00 3.19 -13.73
CA PHE A 312 10.43 3.45 -12.34
C PHE A 312 11.81 2.82 -12.08
N MET A 313 12.75 3.59 -11.54
CA MET A 313 14.12 3.15 -11.19
C MET A 313 14.81 2.29 -12.27
N THR A 314 14.62 2.62 -13.52
CA THR A 314 15.16 1.85 -14.67
C THR A 314 16.69 1.81 -14.72
N TYR A 315 17.35 2.70 -13.98
CA TYR A 315 18.82 2.72 -13.79
C TYR A 315 19.32 1.64 -12.81
N ALA A 316 18.41 1.03 -12.03
CA ALA A 316 18.73 0.06 -10.99
C ALA A 316 17.77 -1.13 -11.05
N LEU A 317 17.77 -1.88 -12.16
CA LEU A 317 16.85 -3.00 -12.36
C LEU A 317 17.05 -4.10 -11.32
N ALA A 318 15.96 -4.67 -10.83
CA ALA A 318 15.94 -5.70 -9.78
C ALA A 318 16.78 -6.95 -10.17
N ASN A 319 16.82 -7.29 -11.43
CA ASN A 319 17.57 -8.44 -11.94
C ASN A 319 19.03 -8.13 -12.34
N ARG A 320 19.56 -6.94 -12.05
CA ARG A 320 20.89 -6.52 -12.47
C ARG A 320 22.01 -7.47 -12.04
N SER A 321 21.84 -8.13 -10.89
CA SER A 321 22.82 -9.08 -10.32
C SER A 321 22.73 -10.49 -10.92
N LEU A 322 21.71 -10.81 -11.71
CA LEU A 322 21.56 -12.11 -12.38
C LEU A 322 22.53 -12.24 -13.57
N THR A 323 22.86 -13.49 -13.92
CA THR A 323 23.58 -13.79 -15.17
C THR A 323 22.71 -13.47 -16.39
N ASN A 324 23.32 -13.27 -17.56
CA ASN A 324 22.55 -13.01 -18.78
C ASN A 324 21.58 -14.16 -19.12
N ALA A 325 21.95 -15.40 -18.83
CA ALA A 325 21.08 -16.56 -18.99
C ALA A 325 19.86 -16.49 -18.07
N ASP A 326 20.07 -16.12 -16.81
CA ASP A 326 19.00 -16.00 -15.79
C ASP A 326 18.09 -14.78 -16.04
N LYS A 327 18.57 -13.75 -16.73
CA LYS A 327 17.77 -12.57 -17.13
C LYS A 327 16.84 -12.85 -18.30
N THR A 328 17.05 -13.96 -19.00
CA THR A 328 16.22 -14.30 -20.17
C THR A 328 14.81 -14.69 -19.73
N ILE A 329 13.84 -13.86 -20.07
CA ILE A 329 12.42 -14.12 -19.81
C ILE A 329 11.87 -14.94 -20.98
N GLN A 330 11.49 -16.17 -20.69
CA GLN A 330 10.88 -17.06 -21.68
C GLN A 330 9.44 -16.63 -21.95
N GLN A 331 9.03 -16.74 -23.22
CA GLN A 331 7.64 -16.43 -23.61
C GLN A 331 6.68 -17.50 -23.09
N ILE A 332 5.48 -17.07 -22.76
CA ILE A 332 4.39 -17.99 -22.40
C ILE A 332 4.12 -18.97 -23.55
N PRO A 333 4.08 -20.29 -23.29
CA PRO A 333 3.82 -21.28 -24.34
C PRO A 333 2.46 -21.03 -25.04
N GLN A 334 2.44 -21.13 -26.35
CA GLN A 334 1.22 -20.93 -27.14
C GLN A 334 0.08 -21.88 -26.75
N ALA A 335 0.41 -23.11 -26.33
CA ALA A 335 -0.59 -24.06 -25.82
C ALA A 335 -1.29 -23.54 -24.58
N THR A 336 -0.52 -22.96 -23.65
CA THR A 336 -1.04 -22.32 -22.42
C THR A 336 -1.96 -21.14 -22.78
N LEU A 337 -1.52 -20.26 -23.67
CA LEU A 337 -2.36 -19.12 -24.09
C LEU A 337 -3.68 -19.58 -24.72
N LYS A 338 -3.65 -20.62 -25.56
CA LYS A 338 -4.87 -21.17 -26.17
C LYS A 338 -5.83 -21.77 -25.13
N GLN A 339 -5.31 -22.44 -24.12
CA GLN A 339 -6.11 -23.00 -23.02
C GLN A 339 -6.93 -21.92 -22.32
N TYR A 340 -6.33 -20.77 -22.02
CA TYR A 340 -6.97 -19.69 -21.28
C TYR A 340 -7.74 -18.69 -22.17
N ALA A 341 -7.51 -18.69 -23.47
CA ALA A 341 -8.24 -17.84 -24.41
C ALA A 341 -9.71 -18.27 -24.55
N ALA A 342 -10.01 -19.56 -24.41
CA ALA A 342 -11.34 -20.13 -24.52
C ALA A 342 -12.07 -20.06 -23.16
N ASN A 343 -12.53 -18.88 -22.76
CA ASN A 343 -13.33 -18.71 -21.54
C ASN A 343 -14.83 -18.72 -21.87
N SER A 344 -15.50 -19.85 -21.58
CA SER A 344 -16.95 -20.01 -21.79
C SER A 344 -17.80 -19.25 -20.78
N SER A 345 -17.30 -19.01 -19.57
CA SER A 345 -18.04 -18.34 -18.49
C SER A 345 -18.47 -16.92 -18.87
N ILE A 346 -17.60 -16.17 -19.58
CA ILE A 346 -17.95 -14.84 -20.08
C ILE A 346 -19.18 -14.85 -20.98
N ARG A 347 -19.34 -15.90 -21.81
CA ARG A 347 -20.47 -16.06 -22.73
C ARG A 347 -21.76 -16.48 -22.01
N GLN A 348 -21.61 -17.07 -20.83
CA GLN A 348 -22.72 -17.57 -20.01
C GLN A 348 -23.20 -16.53 -18.98
N PHE A 349 -22.45 -15.43 -18.81
CA PHE A 349 -22.88 -14.36 -17.90
C PHE A 349 -24.20 -13.77 -18.40
N SER A 350 -25.27 -13.98 -17.63
CA SER A 350 -26.60 -13.47 -17.94
C SER A 350 -27.32 -13.10 -16.66
N MET A 351 -27.64 -11.83 -16.50
CA MET A 351 -28.42 -11.30 -15.39
C MET A 351 -29.22 -10.09 -15.86
N SER A 352 -30.47 -10.00 -15.44
CA SER A 352 -31.33 -8.86 -15.78
C SER A 352 -30.79 -7.58 -15.14
N GLY A 353 -30.65 -6.54 -15.94
CA GLY A 353 -30.31 -5.19 -15.50
C GLY A 353 -28.82 -4.91 -15.30
N ILE A 354 -27.94 -5.91 -15.43
CA ILE A 354 -26.49 -5.77 -15.36
C ILE A 354 -25.81 -6.63 -16.41
N HIS A 355 -24.83 -6.07 -17.10
CA HIS A 355 -24.09 -6.72 -18.17
C HIS A 355 -22.59 -6.69 -17.89
N TYR A 356 -21.94 -7.83 -17.99
CA TYR A 356 -20.48 -7.91 -17.95
C TYR A 356 -19.90 -7.29 -19.23
N TYR A 357 -19.02 -6.30 -19.07
CA TYR A 357 -18.41 -5.57 -20.17
C TYR A 357 -17.01 -6.07 -20.53
N GLY A 358 -16.24 -6.48 -19.51
CA GLY A 358 -14.88 -6.97 -19.70
C GLY A 358 -14.08 -6.94 -18.41
N SER A 359 -12.81 -7.38 -18.53
CA SER A 359 -11.87 -7.31 -17.40
C SER A 359 -10.54 -6.71 -17.84
N SER A 360 -9.87 -6.07 -16.90
CA SER A 360 -8.48 -5.64 -17.01
C SER A 360 -7.66 -6.22 -15.87
N LEU A 361 -6.37 -6.39 -16.12
CA LEU A 361 -5.38 -6.63 -15.09
C LEU A 361 -4.80 -5.27 -14.70
N VAL A 362 -4.87 -4.94 -13.43
CA VAL A 362 -4.25 -3.76 -12.85
C VAL A 362 -2.96 -4.24 -12.22
N ALA A 363 -1.85 -3.80 -12.78
CA ALA A 363 -0.52 -4.00 -12.20
C ALA A 363 -0.09 -2.65 -11.61
N GLY A 364 0.12 -2.61 -10.32
CA GLY A 364 0.53 -1.44 -9.55
C GLY A 364 1.23 -1.96 -8.31
N ASP A 365 0.98 -1.33 -7.18
CA ASP A 365 1.44 -1.83 -5.89
C ASP A 365 0.89 -3.25 -5.64
N ASP A 366 -0.34 -3.49 -6.07
CA ASP A 366 -0.99 -4.79 -6.06
C ASP A 366 -1.39 -5.25 -7.47
N VAL A 367 -1.42 -6.56 -7.69
CA VAL A 367 -2.00 -7.15 -8.90
C VAL A 367 -3.47 -7.45 -8.63
N LYS A 368 -4.36 -6.81 -9.39
CA LYS A 368 -5.81 -6.95 -9.27
C LYS A 368 -6.45 -7.27 -10.61
N LEU A 369 -7.45 -8.14 -10.58
CA LEU A 369 -8.41 -8.23 -11.67
C LEU A 369 -9.54 -7.24 -11.43
N ARG A 370 -9.77 -6.38 -12.40
CA ARG A 370 -10.88 -5.44 -12.38
C ARG A 370 -11.93 -5.91 -13.38
N HIS A 371 -13.14 -6.21 -12.90
CA HIS A 371 -14.27 -6.63 -13.72
C HIS A 371 -15.22 -5.46 -13.92
N TYR A 372 -15.52 -5.13 -15.16
CA TYR A 372 -16.37 -4.01 -15.53
C TYR A 372 -17.79 -4.48 -15.87
N PHE A 373 -18.78 -3.72 -15.39
CA PHE A 373 -20.19 -3.97 -15.60
C PHE A 373 -20.90 -2.70 -16.09
N LYS A 374 -21.88 -2.89 -16.98
CA LYS A 374 -22.83 -1.84 -17.38
C LYS A 374 -24.18 -2.17 -16.78
N LEU A 375 -24.91 -1.12 -16.38
CA LEU A 375 -26.29 -1.25 -15.92
C LEU A 375 -27.25 -0.80 -17.00
N ASP A 376 -28.44 -1.43 -17.03
CA ASP A 376 -29.56 -0.90 -17.78
C ASP A 376 -30.03 0.42 -17.20
N SER A 377 -30.68 1.25 -18.03
CA SER A 377 -31.23 2.54 -17.61
C SER A 377 -32.19 2.37 -16.42
N GLY A 378 -32.00 3.21 -15.40
CA GLY A 378 -32.81 3.19 -14.17
C GLY A 378 -32.47 2.09 -13.16
N ARG A 379 -31.41 1.32 -13.39
CA ARG A 379 -30.89 0.36 -12.41
C ARG A 379 -29.84 0.99 -11.51
N ASP A 380 -29.77 0.52 -10.26
CA ASP A 380 -28.78 0.94 -9.28
C ASP A 380 -27.85 -0.24 -8.96
N ILE A 381 -26.54 0.02 -8.89
CA ILE A 381 -25.52 -0.97 -8.57
C ILE A 381 -25.69 -1.54 -7.16
N SER A 382 -26.26 -0.79 -6.25
CA SER A 382 -26.55 -1.22 -4.87
C SER A 382 -27.53 -2.41 -4.78
N ASN A 383 -28.26 -2.68 -5.87
CA ASN A 383 -29.15 -3.84 -5.96
C ASN A 383 -28.43 -5.15 -6.28
N TYR A 384 -27.10 -5.10 -6.45
CA TYR A 384 -26.29 -6.26 -6.80
C TYR A 384 -25.17 -6.46 -5.77
N SER A 385 -24.91 -7.71 -5.42
CA SER A 385 -23.78 -8.12 -4.61
C SER A 385 -22.78 -8.93 -5.44
N PHE A 386 -21.50 -8.88 -5.05
CA PHE A 386 -20.39 -9.49 -5.78
C PHE A 386 -19.57 -10.34 -4.82
N ALA A 387 -19.94 -11.60 -4.62
CA ALA A 387 -19.16 -12.53 -3.81
C ALA A 387 -17.97 -13.07 -4.62
N THR A 388 -16.77 -12.97 -4.07
CA THR A 388 -15.53 -13.32 -4.75
C THR A 388 -14.87 -14.53 -4.09
N TYR A 389 -14.34 -15.43 -4.94
CA TYR A 389 -13.72 -16.69 -4.55
C TYR A 389 -12.39 -16.85 -5.27
N VAL A 390 -11.41 -17.42 -4.58
CA VAL A 390 -10.09 -17.79 -5.14
C VAL A 390 -9.76 -19.21 -4.71
N GLY A 391 -9.44 -20.08 -5.66
CA GLY A 391 -9.14 -21.49 -5.39
C GLY A 391 -10.30 -22.30 -4.80
N GLY A 392 -11.51 -21.75 -4.84
CA GLY A 392 -12.71 -22.34 -4.23
C GLY A 392 -13.09 -21.71 -2.89
N ASP A 393 -12.21 -20.98 -2.24
CA ASP A 393 -12.45 -20.31 -0.97
C ASP A 393 -13.07 -18.92 -1.19
N MET A 394 -14.08 -18.60 -0.41
CA MET A 394 -14.68 -17.26 -0.41
C MET A 394 -13.72 -16.27 0.25
N ILE A 395 -13.33 -15.24 -0.50
CA ILE A 395 -12.44 -14.18 0.01
C ILE A 395 -13.22 -12.93 0.46
N GLY A 396 -14.50 -12.84 0.17
CA GLY A 396 -15.37 -11.75 0.61
C GLY A 396 -16.29 -11.20 -0.47
N TYR A 397 -16.93 -10.08 -0.14
CA TYR A 397 -17.75 -9.31 -1.09
C TYR A 397 -16.94 -8.13 -1.62
N ALA A 398 -16.84 -8.02 -2.93
CA ALA A 398 -16.20 -6.88 -3.56
C ALA A 398 -17.15 -5.69 -3.62
N THR A 399 -16.66 -4.51 -3.23
CA THR A 399 -17.42 -3.26 -3.31
C THR A 399 -17.34 -2.71 -4.73
N PRO A 400 -18.48 -2.44 -5.40
CA PRO A 400 -18.46 -1.86 -6.73
C PRO A 400 -18.08 -0.38 -6.69
N CYS A 401 -17.10 -0.01 -7.53
CA CYS A 401 -16.66 1.36 -7.73
C CYS A 401 -17.16 1.88 -9.08
N ARG A 402 -17.47 3.18 -9.15
CA ARG A 402 -17.86 3.81 -10.41
C ARG A 402 -16.63 4.00 -11.29
N SER A 403 -16.70 3.57 -12.53
CA SER A 403 -15.66 3.84 -13.52
C SER A 403 -15.67 5.32 -13.95
N LYS A 404 -14.54 5.79 -14.52
CA LYS A 404 -14.48 7.11 -15.16
C LYS A 404 -15.47 7.23 -16.30
N ASP A 405 -15.75 6.15 -17.00
CA ASP A 405 -16.90 6.04 -17.91
C ASP A 405 -18.20 5.99 -17.08
N LYS A 406 -19.04 6.98 -17.24
CA LYS A 406 -20.21 7.26 -16.39
C LYS A 406 -21.20 6.10 -16.29
N ASP A 407 -21.27 5.24 -17.29
CA ASP A 407 -22.23 4.15 -17.39
C ASP A 407 -21.65 2.79 -16.99
N MET A 408 -20.43 2.78 -16.42
CA MET A 408 -19.78 1.54 -15.98
C MET A 408 -19.43 1.57 -14.50
N TYR A 409 -19.53 0.40 -13.91
CA TYR A 409 -19.02 0.09 -12.58
C TYR A 409 -17.94 -0.99 -12.70
N TYR A 410 -17.06 -1.07 -11.74
CA TYR A 410 -16.11 -2.17 -11.64
C TYR A 410 -15.99 -2.66 -10.21
N ILE A 411 -15.62 -3.91 -10.08
CA ILE A 411 -15.14 -4.51 -8.84
C ILE A 411 -13.68 -4.90 -9.01
N GLU A 412 -12.94 -4.95 -7.91
CA GLU A 412 -11.57 -5.45 -7.88
C GLU A 412 -11.49 -6.75 -7.11
N VAL A 413 -10.80 -7.73 -7.69
CA VAL A 413 -10.46 -8.99 -7.05
C VAL A 413 -8.95 -9.09 -7.03
N THR A 414 -8.39 -9.12 -5.84
CA THR A 414 -6.96 -9.12 -5.67
C THR A 414 -6.35 -10.49 -5.96
N CYS A 415 -5.20 -10.49 -6.62
CA CYS A 415 -4.51 -11.69 -7.08
C CYS A 415 -3.10 -11.75 -6.49
N THR A 416 -2.77 -12.80 -5.76
CA THR A 416 -1.37 -13.07 -5.42
C THR A 416 -0.66 -13.78 -6.56
N ASN A 417 0.67 -13.73 -6.61
CA ASN A 417 1.43 -14.46 -7.62
C ASN A 417 1.20 -15.98 -7.52
N ARG A 418 0.97 -16.50 -6.32
CA ARG A 418 0.59 -17.91 -6.11
C ARG A 418 -0.80 -18.22 -6.65
N ASN A 419 -1.74 -17.27 -6.50
CA ASN A 419 -3.11 -17.44 -6.97
C ASN A 419 -3.29 -17.12 -8.45
N PHE A 420 -2.20 -16.82 -9.16
CA PHE A 420 -2.22 -16.44 -10.56
C PHE A 420 -2.88 -17.50 -11.47
N PHE A 421 -2.72 -18.77 -11.10
CA PHE A 421 -3.30 -19.93 -11.76
C PHE A 421 -4.52 -20.50 -11.04
N SER A 422 -4.85 -19.98 -9.87
CA SER A 422 -6.03 -20.43 -9.12
C SER A 422 -7.28 -19.97 -9.83
N GLY A 423 -8.30 -20.82 -9.85
CA GLY A 423 -9.61 -20.43 -10.35
C GLY A 423 -10.15 -19.25 -9.55
N MET A 424 -10.50 -18.18 -10.24
CA MET A 424 -11.14 -17.02 -9.62
C MET A 424 -12.58 -16.94 -10.10
N ARG A 425 -13.50 -16.81 -9.16
CA ARG A 425 -14.93 -16.76 -9.40
C ARG A 425 -15.55 -15.56 -8.75
N THR A 426 -16.39 -14.86 -9.49
CA THR A 426 -17.29 -13.85 -8.95
C THR A 426 -18.74 -14.31 -9.13
N ILE A 427 -19.47 -14.41 -8.04
CA ILE A 427 -20.92 -14.63 -8.06
C ILE A 427 -21.59 -13.27 -7.96
N VAL A 428 -22.34 -12.91 -8.99
CA VAL A 428 -23.16 -11.69 -9.00
C VAL A 428 -24.59 -12.07 -8.67
N SER A 429 -25.17 -11.44 -7.65
CA SER A 429 -26.53 -11.72 -7.18
C SER A 429 -27.34 -10.43 -7.08
N ASN A 430 -28.62 -10.50 -7.47
CA ASN A 430 -29.60 -9.43 -7.23
C ASN A 430 -30.60 -9.79 -6.12
N GLY A 431 -30.27 -10.78 -5.30
CA GLY A 431 -31.11 -11.30 -4.23
C GLY A 431 -32.15 -12.38 -4.67
N ASN A 432 -32.51 -12.43 -5.96
CA ASN A 432 -33.45 -13.41 -6.52
C ASN A 432 -32.77 -14.40 -7.48
N THR A 433 -31.77 -13.95 -8.20
CA THR A 433 -31.02 -14.74 -9.19
C THR A 433 -29.55 -14.51 -9.04
N GLU A 434 -28.78 -15.50 -9.44
CA GLU A 434 -27.30 -15.44 -9.43
C GLU A 434 -26.74 -15.77 -10.80
N THR A 435 -25.61 -15.17 -11.13
CA THR A 435 -24.80 -15.53 -12.29
C THR A 435 -23.34 -15.59 -11.91
N ILE A 436 -22.58 -16.40 -12.62
CA ILE A 436 -21.19 -16.69 -12.31
C ILE A 436 -20.28 -16.11 -13.38
N LEU A 437 -19.21 -15.48 -12.96
CA LEU A 437 -18.10 -15.04 -13.79
C LEU A 437 -16.84 -15.75 -13.30
N ASP A 438 -16.40 -16.78 -14.03
CA ASP A 438 -15.11 -17.42 -13.81
C ASP A 438 -14.08 -16.72 -14.71
N TYR A 439 -13.16 -15.98 -14.08
CA TYR A 439 -12.15 -15.23 -14.80
C TYR A 439 -10.90 -15.05 -13.94
N GLN A 440 -9.76 -15.44 -14.47
CA GLN A 440 -8.48 -15.41 -13.76
C GLN A 440 -7.43 -14.61 -14.55
N PRO A 441 -6.29 -14.22 -13.97
CA PRO A 441 -5.26 -13.42 -14.65
C PRO A 441 -4.83 -13.97 -15.99
N MET A 442 -4.71 -15.29 -16.11
CA MET A 442 -4.33 -15.96 -17.35
C MET A 442 -5.32 -15.75 -18.51
N ASN A 443 -6.62 -15.55 -18.22
CA ASN A 443 -7.60 -15.20 -19.25
C ASN A 443 -7.34 -13.81 -19.83
N TYR A 444 -6.97 -12.85 -18.97
CA TYR A 444 -6.57 -11.52 -19.40
C TYR A 444 -5.31 -11.58 -20.27
N ILE A 445 -4.28 -12.29 -19.80
CA ILE A 445 -3.00 -12.43 -20.52
C ILE A 445 -3.22 -13.05 -21.90
N ALA A 446 -3.96 -14.15 -21.97
CA ALA A 446 -4.26 -14.81 -23.26
C ALA A 446 -4.99 -13.87 -24.22
N LYS A 447 -5.92 -13.04 -23.71
CA LYS A 447 -6.60 -12.01 -24.50
C LYS A 447 -5.65 -10.89 -24.94
N ALA A 448 -4.78 -10.41 -24.04
CA ALA A 448 -3.80 -9.37 -24.34
C ALA A 448 -2.84 -9.79 -25.44
N TYR A 449 -2.41 -11.05 -25.45
CA TYR A 449 -1.54 -11.62 -26.49
C TYR A 449 -2.17 -11.64 -27.90
N GLY A 450 -3.50 -11.69 -27.99
CA GLY A 450 -4.24 -11.55 -29.25
C GLY A 450 -4.49 -10.09 -29.66
N SER A 451 -4.08 -9.11 -28.87
CA SER A 451 -4.35 -7.70 -29.11
C SER A 451 -3.27 -7.04 -29.95
N SER A 452 -3.66 -6.25 -30.96
CA SER A 452 -2.75 -5.38 -31.71
C SER A 452 -2.17 -4.22 -30.89
N LYS A 453 -2.64 -4.02 -29.65
CA LYS A 453 -2.18 -2.97 -28.71
C LYS A 453 -1.13 -3.49 -27.73
N LEU A 454 -0.73 -4.75 -27.82
CA LEU A 454 0.29 -5.32 -26.93
C LEU A 454 1.67 -4.75 -27.29
N THR A 455 2.23 -3.93 -26.38
CA THR A 455 3.60 -3.42 -26.53
C THR A 455 4.62 -4.47 -26.12
N SER A 456 5.89 -4.29 -26.52
CA SER A 456 6.99 -5.19 -26.13
C SER A 456 7.20 -5.21 -24.62
N GLU A 457 7.10 -4.04 -23.97
CA GLU A 457 7.28 -3.88 -22.53
C GLU A 457 6.16 -4.59 -21.76
N LEU A 458 4.90 -4.37 -22.18
CA LEU A 458 3.76 -5.07 -21.55
C LEU A 458 3.87 -6.58 -21.76
N LYS A 459 4.27 -7.03 -22.96
CA LYS A 459 4.49 -8.45 -23.23
C LYS A 459 5.53 -9.04 -22.29
N THR A 460 6.68 -8.37 -22.13
CA THR A 460 7.75 -8.80 -21.24
C THR A 460 7.27 -8.87 -19.78
N LEU A 461 6.49 -7.89 -19.33
CA LEU A 461 5.88 -7.88 -18.00
C LEU A 461 4.97 -9.09 -17.80
N LEU A 462 4.07 -9.36 -18.75
CA LEU A 462 3.14 -10.49 -18.67
C LEU A 462 3.86 -11.85 -18.69
N ASP A 463 4.92 -11.98 -19.50
CA ASP A 463 5.79 -13.18 -19.51
C ASP A 463 6.48 -13.37 -18.15
N ALA A 464 7.03 -12.30 -17.58
CA ALA A 464 7.70 -12.35 -16.28
C ALA A 464 6.72 -12.69 -15.14
N MET A 465 5.52 -12.11 -15.13
CA MET A 465 4.47 -12.43 -14.18
C MET A 465 4.08 -13.92 -14.23
N TYR A 466 3.90 -14.45 -15.44
CA TYR A 466 3.60 -15.86 -15.66
C TYR A 466 4.70 -16.76 -15.07
N LEU A 467 5.97 -16.50 -15.43
CA LEU A 467 7.10 -17.30 -14.95
C LEU A 467 7.28 -17.23 -13.44
N TYR A 468 7.02 -16.06 -12.85
CA TYR A 468 7.07 -15.90 -11.40
C TYR A 468 5.96 -16.71 -10.71
N GLY A 469 4.73 -16.66 -11.22
CA GLY A 469 3.62 -17.46 -10.73
C GLY A 469 3.91 -18.97 -10.86
N GLU A 470 4.42 -19.45 -12.01
CA GLU A 470 4.82 -20.86 -12.19
C GLU A 470 5.90 -21.30 -11.18
N ALA A 471 6.88 -20.44 -10.94
CA ALA A 471 7.94 -20.73 -9.97
C ALA A 471 7.43 -20.76 -8.52
N ALA A 472 6.52 -19.83 -8.17
CA ALA A 472 5.91 -19.75 -6.84
C ALA A 472 5.02 -20.97 -6.50
N MET A 473 4.40 -21.59 -7.51
CA MET A 473 3.59 -22.79 -7.30
C MET A 473 4.41 -24.07 -7.01
N LYS A 474 5.73 -24.03 -7.22
CA LYS A 474 6.62 -25.20 -7.04
C LYS A 474 7.28 -25.26 -5.67
N ILE A 475 7.05 -24.27 -4.85
CA ILE A 475 7.52 -24.17 -3.45
C ILE A 475 6.36 -24.28 -2.47
#